data_f8724efb599998dc011be30329fa9b2b
#
_entry.id   f8724efb599998dc011be30329fa9b2b
#
_cell.length_a   1.000
_cell.length_b   1.000
_cell.length_c   1.000
_cell.angle_alpha   90.00
_cell.angle_beta   90.00
_cell.angle_gamma   90.00
#
_symmetry.space_group_name_H-M   'P 1'
#
loop_
_entity.id
_entity.type
_entity.pdbx_description
1 polymer ?
#
loop_
_entity_poly.entity_id
_entity_poly.type
_entity_poly.pdbx_seq_one_letter_code
_entity_poly.pdbx_strand_id
1 'polypeptide(L)'
;MDAEVAPSSVVDAGKGALIVLFLVTMIDMIGFGIVIPFLTYLVEDLATDQDITSIGIWVGLLMTSYSAAQFLFSPIWGGLSDRIGRRPVLMIGLVGNTVFFTMFGLANTLFMALVARFLAGVFNGNIAVARAYIGDVSTPKQLATRMGLIGAAFGLGFTIGPFLGGELSSPADRWSLFADTIFETYPYLLPCILASVLSIFSLLLAFKYLPESLGPDSRSSRSTQSWMATMKQTSSNVKRMLGTKNIGSLMWVTFLYMFGFTVMHAVFILFTQMDPSQGGLGFSEADNGRIFALIGILGIVTQGGLIGPLTRKYGSLFILRLGTILSGIGLTLIPYSSIDFVWAWMLVITGCIAIGNGLFQPSSSTALTTMARKDNYELGTVMGAQESLSSFARILGPLTGGYVWTITVERSGFFDYHTAFHICGVLMVLAFMLSFKVDFESSEQTSQ
;
A
#
# COMPACT_ATOMS: atom_id res chain seq x y z
N MET A 1 20.07 -20.79 -39.21
CA MET A 1 21.04 -21.07 -38.12
C MET A 1 20.71 -20.12 -37.02
N ASP A 2 19.70 -20.51 -36.24
CA ASP A 2 19.21 -19.71 -35.10
C ASP A 2 20.21 -19.93 -33.96
N ALA A 3 20.89 -18.85 -33.60
CA ALA A 3 21.76 -18.85 -32.44
C ALA A 3 20.86 -18.95 -31.19
N GLU A 4 20.77 -20.14 -30.63
CA GLU A 4 20.17 -20.44 -29.35
C GLU A 4 20.94 -19.61 -28.29
N VAL A 5 20.33 -18.49 -27.87
CA VAL A 5 20.87 -17.69 -26.77
C VAL A 5 20.81 -18.58 -25.53
N ALA A 6 21.96 -19.06 -25.11
CA ALA A 6 22.10 -19.88 -23.91
C ALA A 6 21.42 -19.17 -22.74
N PRO A 7 20.56 -19.84 -21.96
CA PRO A 7 19.92 -19.23 -20.81
C PRO A 7 21.01 -18.80 -19.83
N SER A 8 21.07 -17.49 -19.52
CA SER A 8 21.93 -16.96 -18.46
C SER A 8 21.74 -17.84 -17.22
N SER A 9 22.82 -18.37 -16.69
CA SER A 9 22.81 -19.24 -15.50
C SER A 9 22.01 -18.54 -14.36
N VAL A 10 20.80 -19.06 -14.12
CA VAL A 10 19.98 -18.61 -12.98
C VAL A 10 20.81 -18.88 -11.73
N VAL A 11 21.23 -17.83 -11.04
CA VAL A 11 21.90 -17.97 -9.73
C VAL A 11 20.88 -18.60 -8.80
N ASP A 12 21.12 -19.85 -8.39
CA ASP A 12 20.25 -20.52 -7.43
C ASP A 12 20.43 -19.85 -6.06
N ALA A 13 19.62 -18.81 -5.83
CA ALA A 13 19.51 -18.24 -4.52
C ALA A 13 18.82 -19.27 -3.63
N GLY A 14 19.59 -19.96 -2.82
CA GLY A 14 19.08 -20.99 -1.89
C GLY A 14 17.86 -20.52 -1.10
N LYS A 15 17.06 -21.45 -0.59
CA LYS A 15 15.83 -21.16 0.19
C LYS A 15 16.04 -20.07 1.26
N GLY A 16 17.25 -19.97 1.83
CA GLY A 16 17.61 -18.94 2.82
C GLY A 16 17.50 -17.51 2.29
N ALA A 17 17.92 -17.23 1.06
CA ALA A 17 17.85 -15.89 0.47
C ALA A 17 16.40 -15.43 0.25
N LEU A 18 15.51 -16.36 -0.15
CA LEU A 18 14.08 -16.05 -0.32
C LEU A 18 13.39 -15.75 1.02
N ILE A 19 13.77 -16.47 2.09
CA ILE A 19 13.27 -16.19 3.45
C ILE A 19 13.73 -14.82 3.92
N VAL A 20 15.01 -14.48 3.71
CA VAL A 20 15.52 -13.15 4.07
C VAL A 20 14.80 -12.05 3.29
N LEU A 21 14.60 -12.24 1.98
CA LEU A 21 13.88 -11.27 1.15
C LEU A 21 12.42 -11.09 1.59
N PHE A 22 11.75 -12.19 1.95
CA PHE A 22 10.42 -12.17 2.54
C PHE A 22 10.40 -11.36 3.83
N LEU A 23 11.33 -11.63 4.75
CA LEU A 23 11.43 -10.91 6.03
C LEU A 23 11.74 -9.42 5.83
N VAL A 24 12.67 -9.09 4.94
CA VAL A 24 12.97 -7.69 4.59
C VAL A 24 11.72 -6.98 4.08
N THR A 25 11.00 -7.58 3.12
CA THR A 25 9.79 -6.98 2.56
C THR A 25 8.67 -6.87 3.60
N MET A 26 8.50 -7.89 4.44
CA MET A 26 7.50 -7.88 5.51
C MET A 26 7.79 -6.78 6.54
N ILE A 27 9.04 -6.61 6.94
CA ILE A 27 9.46 -5.59 7.90
C ILE A 27 9.33 -4.19 7.30
N ASP A 28 9.65 -3.99 6.02
CA ASP A 28 9.37 -2.72 5.33
C ASP A 28 7.87 -2.38 5.35
N MET A 29 7.00 -3.39 5.19
CA MET A 29 5.55 -3.19 5.25
C MET A 29 5.03 -2.96 6.67
N ILE A 30 5.64 -3.60 7.68
CA ILE A 30 5.38 -3.27 9.09
C ILE A 30 5.73 -1.80 9.34
N GLY A 31 6.91 -1.34 8.91
CA GLY A 31 7.34 0.05 9.06
C GLY A 31 6.43 1.06 8.35
N PHE A 32 5.91 0.73 7.16
CA PHE A 32 4.90 1.55 6.51
C PHE A 32 3.60 1.59 7.29
N GLY A 33 3.10 0.42 7.72
CA GLY A 33 1.81 0.26 8.40
C GLY A 33 1.79 0.82 9.82
N ILE A 34 2.93 0.78 10.52
CA ILE A 34 3.04 1.17 11.93
C ILE A 34 2.65 2.63 12.18
N VAL A 35 2.84 3.49 11.17
CA VAL A 35 2.54 4.92 11.27
C VAL A 35 1.04 5.21 11.09
N ILE A 36 0.30 4.34 10.41
CA ILE A 36 -1.08 4.59 10.02
C ILE A 36 -1.97 4.96 11.22
N PRO A 37 -2.04 4.20 12.32
CA PRO A 37 -3.02 4.43 13.39
C PRO A 37 -2.78 5.71 14.18
N PHE A 38 -1.56 6.20 14.26
CA PHE A 38 -1.24 7.40 15.04
C PHE A 38 -0.94 8.64 14.21
N LEU A 39 -0.87 8.53 12.88
CA LEU A 39 -0.52 9.66 12.01
C LEU A 39 -1.42 10.89 12.24
N THR A 40 -2.73 10.64 12.38
CA THR A 40 -3.71 11.71 12.55
C THR A 40 -3.56 12.38 13.92
N TYR A 41 -3.34 11.60 14.97
CA TYR A 41 -3.11 12.12 16.33
C TYR A 41 -1.81 12.93 16.38
N LEU A 42 -0.73 12.44 15.77
CA LEU A 42 0.51 13.22 15.66
C LEU A 42 0.29 14.57 14.95
N VAL A 43 -0.52 14.58 13.88
CA VAL A 43 -0.84 15.82 13.17
C VAL A 43 -1.65 16.75 14.07
N GLU A 44 -2.61 16.25 14.82
CA GLU A 44 -3.45 17.03 15.73
C GLU A 44 -2.62 17.65 16.86
N ASP A 45 -1.77 16.86 17.51
CA ASP A 45 -0.86 17.35 18.57
C ASP A 45 0.06 18.45 18.03
N LEU A 46 0.76 18.19 16.92
CA LEU A 46 1.67 19.18 16.32
C LEU A 46 0.93 20.39 15.73
N ALA A 47 -0.31 20.24 15.27
CA ALA A 47 -1.12 21.34 14.75
C ALA A 47 -1.61 22.25 15.87
N THR A 48 -2.02 21.69 17.00
CA THR A 48 -2.44 22.42 18.19
C THR A 48 -1.30 23.28 18.73
N ASP A 49 -0.09 22.72 18.82
CA ASP A 49 1.11 23.43 19.24
C ASP A 49 1.52 24.59 18.31
N GLN A 50 1.07 24.58 17.07
CA GLN A 50 1.40 25.57 16.02
C GLN A 50 0.21 26.43 15.59
N ASP A 51 -0.92 26.39 16.31
CA ASP A 51 -2.16 27.10 15.98
C ASP A 51 -2.67 26.83 14.54
N ILE A 52 -2.49 25.59 14.04
CA ILE A 52 -2.90 25.18 12.70
C ILE A 52 -4.26 24.47 12.76
N THR A 53 -5.24 24.94 11.99
CA THR A 53 -6.62 24.40 11.97
C THR A 53 -6.88 23.38 10.87
N SER A 54 -6.01 23.27 9.85
CA SER A 54 -6.23 22.43 8.66
C SER A 54 -5.71 21.00 8.82
N ILE A 55 -6.08 20.29 9.89
CA ILE A 55 -5.60 18.93 10.25
C ILE A 55 -5.74 17.94 9.08
N GLY A 56 -6.93 17.88 8.45
CA GLY A 56 -7.18 16.95 7.33
C GLY A 56 -6.23 17.16 6.16
N ILE A 57 -5.89 18.41 5.82
CA ILE A 57 -4.93 18.72 4.75
C ILE A 57 -3.54 18.20 5.11
N TRP A 58 -3.08 18.38 6.35
CA TRP A 58 -1.78 17.90 6.81
C TRP A 58 -1.70 16.37 6.85
N VAL A 59 -2.75 15.69 7.28
CA VAL A 59 -2.85 14.21 7.19
C VAL A 59 -2.72 13.77 5.74
N GLY A 60 -3.47 14.39 4.83
CA GLY A 60 -3.38 14.11 3.40
C GLY A 60 -2.00 14.37 2.81
N LEU A 61 -1.34 15.48 3.19
CA LEU A 61 0.02 15.83 2.75
C LEU A 61 1.06 14.82 3.24
N LEU A 62 1.01 14.42 4.52
CA LEU A 62 1.94 13.46 5.10
C LEU A 62 1.81 12.07 4.44
N MET A 63 0.59 11.59 4.17
CA MET A 63 0.36 10.34 3.47
C MET A 63 0.83 10.42 2.01
N THR A 64 0.50 11.51 1.34
CA THR A 64 0.87 11.73 -0.07
C THR A 64 2.36 11.92 -0.25
N SER A 65 3.04 12.65 0.64
CA SER A 65 4.49 12.93 0.51
C SER A 65 5.31 11.64 0.43
N TYR A 66 5.00 10.66 1.26
CA TYR A 66 5.63 9.34 1.23
C TYR A 66 5.35 8.60 -0.10
N SER A 67 4.07 8.52 -0.49
CA SER A 67 3.68 7.81 -1.71
C SER A 67 4.22 8.47 -2.98
N ALA A 68 4.24 9.81 -3.02
CA ALA A 68 4.79 10.58 -4.14
C ALA A 68 6.30 10.40 -4.24
N ALA A 69 7.03 10.49 -3.12
CA ALA A 69 8.46 10.25 -3.09
C ALA A 69 8.79 8.82 -3.55
N GLN A 70 8.10 7.81 -3.02
CA GLN A 70 8.27 6.42 -3.44
C GLN A 70 8.02 6.24 -4.94
N PHE A 71 6.95 6.82 -5.48
CA PHE A 71 6.63 6.74 -6.91
C PHE A 71 7.73 7.38 -7.78
N LEU A 72 8.17 8.56 -7.42
CA LEU A 72 9.19 9.32 -8.17
C LEU A 72 10.57 8.64 -8.14
N PHE A 73 10.96 8.10 -6.98
CA PHE A 73 12.30 7.55 -6.77
C PHE A 73 12.42 6.04 -7.04
N SER A 74 11.31 5.30 -7.07
CA SER A 74 11.33 3.85 -7.35
C SER A 74 12.03 3.48 -8.67
N PRO A 75 11.85 4.18 -9.81
CA PRO A 75 12.60 3.90 -11.03
C PRO A 75 14.10 4.20 -10.91
N ILE A 76 14.47 5.19 -10.09
CA ILE A 76 15.88 5.55 -9.83
C ILE A 76 16.55 4.40 -9.08
N TRP A 77 15.91 3.89 -8.02
CA TRP A 77 16.40 2.75 -7.25
C TRP A 77 16.47 1.48 -8.10
N GLY A 78 15.45 1.23 -8.94
CA GLY A 78 15.47 0.14 -9.90
C GLY A 78 16.69 0.21 -10.84
N GLY A 79 16.88 1.35 -11.49
CA GLY A 79 18.03 1.57 -12.39
C GLY A 79 19.39 1.55 -11.66
N LEU A 80 19.45 2.07 -10.44
CA LEU A 80 20.67 2.00 -9.61
C LEU A 80 21.00 0.54 -9.27
N SER A 81 19.97 -0.24 -8.90
CA SER A 81 20.15 -1.65 -8.55
C SER A 81 20.59 -2.52 -9.73
N ASP A 82 20.27 -2.13 -10.96
CA ASP A 82 20.79 -2.76 -12.17
C ASP A 82 22.31 -2.53 -12.36
N ARG A 83 22.84 -1.43 -11.83
CA ARG A 83 24.24 -1.03 -11.98
C ARG A 83 25.14 -1.52 -10.86
N ILE A 84 24.75 -1.24 -9.60
CA ILE A 84 25.58 -1.56 -8.42
C ILE A 84 25.24 -2.90 -7.79
N GLY A 85 24.12 -3.51 -8.21
CA GLY A 85 23.59 -4.76 -7.66
C GLY A 85 22.32 -4.55 -6.82
N ARG A 86 21.54 -5.61 -6.67
CA ARG A 86 20.28 -5.60 -5.91
C ARG A 86 20.51 -5.44 -4.41
N ARG A 87 21.48 -6.23 -3.88
CA ARG A 87 21.78 -6.28 -2.45
C ARG A 87 22.21 -4.93 -1.88
N PRO A 88 23.18 -4.19 -2.45
CA PRO A 88 23.58 -2.88 -1.93
C PRO A 88 22.43 -1.87 -1.87
N VAL A 89 21.56 -1.85 -2.89
CA VAL A 89 20.43 -0.92 -2.94
C VAL A 89 19.39 -1.25 -1.88
N LEU A 90 19.05 -2.52 -1.66
CA LEU A 90 18.18 -2.94 -0.56
C LEU A 90 18.74 -2.49 0.80
N MET A 91 20.05 -2.64 1.01
CA MET A 91 20.72 -2.22 2.25
C MET A 91 20.68 -0.70 2.46
N ILE A 92 20.89 0.10 1.41
CA ILE A 92 20.78 1.56 1.46
C ILE A 92 19.35 1.98 1.85
N GLY A 93 18.34 1.34 1.26
CA GLY A 93 16.95 1.58 1.62
C GLY A 93 16.64 1.31 3.10
N LEU A 94 17.16 0.20 3.65
CA LEU A 94 16.99 -0.16 5.07
C LEU A 94 17.68 0.83 6.01
N VAL A 95 18.88 1.34 5.65
CA VAL A 95 19.53 2.41 6.39
C VAL A 95 18.68 3.68 6.38
N GLY A 96 18.16 4.07 5.21
CA GLY A 96 17.26 5.22 5.09
C GLY A 96 16.01 5.06 5.96
N ASN A 97 15.36 3.90 5.93
CA ASN A 97 14.20 3.62 6.76
C ASN A 97 14.53 3.77 8.26
N THR A 98 15.67 3.23 8.72
CA THR A 98 16.11 3.37 10.11
C THR A 98 16.22 4.82 10.55
N VAL A 99 16.86 5.65 9.73
CA VAL A 99 17.09 7.09 10.05
C VAL A 99 15.77 7.85 10.03
N PHE A 100 14.95 7.68 8.98
CA PHE A 100 13.78 8.52 8.80
C PHE A 100 12.56 8.10 9.62
N PHE A 101 12.44 6.83 10.02
CA PHE A 101 11.45 6.44 11.04
C PHE A 101 11.81 7.06 12.41
N THR A 102 13.08 7.02 12.82
CA THR A 102 13.50 7.68 14.07
C THR A 102 13.26 9.19 14.00
N MET A 103 13.63 9.82 12.88
CA MET A 103 13.40 11.27 12.67
C MET A 103 11.92 11.62 12.73
N PHE A 104 11.04 10.77 12.17
CA PHE A 104 9.60 10.96 12.19
C PHE A 104 9.05 10.87 13.62
N GLY A 105 9.51 9.88 14.41
CA GLY A 105 9.10 9.73 15.82
C GLY A 105 9.58 10.87 16.74
N LEU A 106 10.65 11.57 16.36
CA LEU A 106 11.19 12.75 17.06
C LEU A 106 10.67 14.08 16.47
N ALA A 107 9.68 14.03 15.57
CA ALA A 107 9.17 15.26 14.97
C ALA A 107 8.47 16.13 16.01
N ASN A 108 8.88 17.39 16.08
CA ASN A 108 8.29 18.43 16.94
C ASN A 108 7.59 19.53 16.12
N THR A 109 7.57 19.40 14.80
CA THR A 109 6.86 20.28 13.88
C THR A 109 6.26 19.46 12.73
N LEU A 110 5.14 19.93 12.17
CA LEU A 110 4.53 19.35 11.00
C LEU A 110 5.47 19.33 9.79
N PHE A 111 6.31 20.35 9.67
CA PHE A 111 7.31 20.42 8.59
C PHE A 111 8.38 19.34 8.75
N MET A 112 8.88 19.11 9.97
CA MET A 112 9.85 18.02 10.24
C MET A 112 9.22 16.65 9.97
N ALA A 113 7.98 16.43 10.38
CA ALA A 113 7.22 15.21 10.07
C ALA A 113 7.08 15.01 8.55
N LEU A 114 6.74 16.07 7.80
CA LEU A 114 6.61 16.05 6.34
C LEU A 114 7.93 15.67 5.65
N VAL A 115 9.03 16.29 6.06
CA VAL A 115 10.37 15.99 5.53
C VAL A 115 10.78 14.56 5.84
N ALA A 116 10.57 14.09 7.07
CA ALA A 116 10.86 12.72 7.46
C ALA A 116 10.04 11.70 6.64
N ARG A 117 8.74 11.94 6.43
CA ARG A 117 7.88 11.09 5.60
C ARG A 117 8.29 11.09 4.13
N PHE A 118 8.61 12.27 3.58
CA PHE A 118 9.10 12.38 2.21
C PHE A 118 10.41 11.60 2.02
N LEU A 119 11.38 11.81 2.91
CA LEU A 119 12.68 11.12 2.83
C LEU A 119 12.53 9.60 3.07
N ALA A 120 11.68 9.18 3.99
CA ALA A 120 11.34 7.75 4.14
C ALA A 120 10.79 7.17 2.82
N GLY A 121 9.92 7.91 2.12
CA GLY A 121 9.43 7.53 0.79
C GLY A 121 10.52 7.48 -0.28
N VAL A 122 11.46 8.43 -0.27
CA VAL A 122 12.64 8.44 -1.18
C VAL A 122 13.43 7.15 -1.03
N PHE A 123 13.71 6.71 0.20
CA PHE A 123 14.51 5.52 0.45
C PHE A 123 13.72 4.21 0.38
N ASN A 124 12.38 4.25 0.29
CA ASN A 124 11.56 3.06 0.17
C ASN A 124 11.43 2.56 -1.30
N GLY A 125 12.55 2.32 -1.96
CA GLY A 125 12.63 1.64 -3.25
C GLY A 125 12.73 0.11 -3.15
N ASN A 126 12.81 -0.43 -1.92
CA ASN A 126 13.10 -1.83 -1.63
C ASN A 126 12.13 -2.81 -2.31
N ILE A 127 10.83 -2.46 -2.41
CA ILE A 127 9.81 -3.34 -3.01
C ILE A 127 10.09 -3.60 -4.49
N ALA A 128 10.43 -2.55 -5.24
CA ALA A 128 10.76 -2.68 -6.67
C ALA A 128 12.02 -3.53 -6.87
N VAL A 129 13.04 -3.29 -6.03
CA VAL A 129 14.30 -4.04 -6.06
C VAL A 129 14.11 -5.49 -5.60
N ALA A 130 13.26 -5.75 -4.60
CA ALA A 130 12.92 -7.10 -4.15
C ALA A 130 12.19 -7.91 -5.24
N ARG A 131 11.24 -7.28 -5.95
CA ARG A 131 10.58 -7.91 -7.11
C ARG A 131 11.59 -8.23 -8.23
N ALA A 132 12.50 -7.31 -8.50
CA ALA A 132 13.55 -7.52 -9.49
C ALA A 132 14.51 -8.65 -9.06
N TYR A 133 14.91 -8.68 -7.79
CA TYR A 133 15.71 -9.78 -7.23
C TYR A 133 15.04 -11.14 -7.44
N ILE A 134 13.74 -11.26 -7.11
CA ILE A 134 12.97 -12.49 -7.34
C ILE A 134 12.97 -12.84 -8.84
N GLY A 135 12.82 -11.83 -9.71
CA GLY A 135 12.90 -12.03 -11.16
C GLY A 135 14.24 -12.65 -11.61
N ASP A 136 15.34 -12.13 -11.06
CA ASP A 136 16.70 -12.56 -11.40
C ASP A 136 17.00 -14.01 -10.95
N VAL A 137 16.45 -14.44 -9.80
CA VAL A 137 16.74 -15.77 -9.21
C VAL A 137 15.67 -16.83 -9.49
N SER A 138 14.64 -16.53 -10.28
CA SER A 138 13.50 -17.42 -10.48
C SER A 138 13.41 -17.93 -11.91
N THR A 139 13.16 -19.23 -12.05
CA THR A 139 12.73 -19.77 -13.35
C THR A 139 11.30 -19.35 -13.67
N PRO A 140 10.87 -19.34 -14.96
CA PRO A 140 9.49 -18.98 -15.33
C PRO A 140 8.41 -19.78 -14.59
N LYS A 141 8.68 -21.05 -14.24
CA LYS A 141 7.77 -21.91 -13.48
C LYS A 141 7.66 -21.50 -12.00
N GLN A 142 8.72 -20.95 -11.41
CA GLN A 142 8.80 -20.59 -9.99
C GLN A 142 8.40 -19.14 -9.75
N LEU A 143 8.47 -18.28 -10.78
CA LEU A 143 8.30 -16.83 -10.65
C LEU A 143 6.98 -16.45 -9.99
N ALA A 144 5.86 -17.03 -10.44
CA ALA A 144 4.54 -16.72 -9.90
C ALA A 144 4.44 -17.06 -8.40
N THR A 145 4.93 -18.24 -8.00
CA THR A 145 4.92 -18.69 -6.60
C THR A 145 5.81 -17.81 -5.72
N ARG A 146 7.01 -17.44 -6.21
CA ARG A 146 7.95 -16.59 -5.47
C ARG A 146 7.49 -15.13 -5.37
N MET A 147 6.82 -14.60 -6.41
CA MET A 147 6.15 -13.30 -6.33
C MET A 147 5.00 -13.29 -5.31
N GLY A 148 4.33 -14.44 -5.13
CA GLY A 148 3.33 -14.62 -4.07
C GLY A 148 3.88 -14.40 -2.65
N LEU A 149 5.18 -14.66 -2.42
CA LEU A 149 5.82 -14.37 -1.12
C LEU A 149 5.82 -12.86 -0.80
N ILE A 150 6.05 -12.00 -1.82
CA ILE A 150 5.95 -10.55 -1.62
C ILE A 150 4.51 -10.17 -1.21
N GLY A 151 3.51 -10.74 -1.89
CA GLY A 151 2.11 -10.49 -1.53
C GLY A 151 1.79 -10.92 -0.09
N ALA A 152 2.29 -12.08 0.35
CA ALA A 152 2.14 -12.54 1.72
C ALA A 152 2.86 -11.63 2.73
N ALA A 153 4.07 -11.15 2.40
CA ALA A 153 4.81 -10.18 3.22
C ALA A 153 4.03 -8.86 3.38
N PHE A 154 3.41 -8.37 2.30
CA PHE A 154 2.51 -7.22 2.35
C PHE A 154 1.34 -7.44 3.30
N GLY A 155 0.60 -8.56 3.14
CA GLY A 155 -0.56 -8.86 3.97
C GLY A 155 -0.22 -8.93 5.45
N LEU A 156 0.85 -9.64 5.81
CA LEU A 156 1.32 -9.76 7.19
C LEU A 156 1.81 -8.40 7.73
N GLY A 157 2.58 -7.65 6.95
CA GLY A 157 3.08 -6.33 7.35
C GLY A 157 1.96 -5.33 7.60
N PHE A 158 0.95 -5.29 6.74
CA PHE A 158 -0.24 -4.46 6.91
C PHE A 158 -1.17 -4.89 8.05
N THR A 159 -1.05 -6.12 8.53
CA THR A 159 -1.77 -6.60 9.72
C THR A 159 -1.02 -6.24 10.99
N ILE A 160 0.26 -6.59 11.04
CA ILE A 160 1.11 -6.45 12.22
C ILE A 160 1.50 -4.98 12.46
N GLY A 161 1.80 -4.24 11.38
CA GLY A 161 2.26 -2.85 11.46
C GLY A 161 1.31 -1.93 12.21
N PRO A 162 0.06 -1.76 11.74
CA PRO A 162 -0.90 -0.88 12.41
C PRO A 162 -1.25 -1.34 13.84
N PHE A 163 -1.31 -2.66 14.07
CA PHE A 163 -1.50 -3.17 15.43
C PHE A 163 -0.40 -2.70 16.38
N LEU A 164 0.86 -2.91 16.00
CA LEU A 164 2.00 -2.47 16.80
C LEU A 164 2.05 -0.95 16.93
N GLY A 165 1.73 -0.23 15.85
CA GLY A 165 1.68 1.23 15.84
C GLY A 165 0.70 1.79 16.86
N GLY A 166 -0.52 1.27 16.89
CA GLY A 166 -1.54 1.69 17.84
C GLY A 166 -1.25 1.28 19.28
N GLU A 167 -0.82 0.02 19.50
CA GLU A 167 -0.57 -0.46 20.87
C GLU A 167 0.66 0.18 21.51
N LEU A 168 1.66 0.61 20.74
CA LEU A 168 2.89 1.24 21.25
C LEU A 168 2.84 2.77 21.26
N SER A 169 1.79 3.38 20.75
CA SER A 169 1.59 4.83 20.84
C SER A 169 1.26 5.25 22.24
N SER A 170 1.66 6.47 22.62
CA SER A 170 1.44 7.10 23.93
C SER A 170 1.82 6.20 25.10
N PRO A 171 3.07 5.65 25.13
CA PRO A 171 3.47 4.64 26.12
C PRO A 171 3.52 5.22 27.55
N ALA A 172 3.78 6.50 27.72
CA ALA A 172 3.84 7.16 29.03
C ALA A 172 2.43 7.15 29.71
N ASP A 173 1.37 7.29 28.94
CA ASP A 173 0.00 7.26 29.46
C ASP A 173 -0.46 5.85 29.85
N ARG A 174 0.16 4.81 29.25
CA ARG A 174 -0.26 3.41 29.42
C ARG A 174 0.57 2.64 30.42
N TRP A 175 1.87 2.92 30.49
CA TRP A 175 2.80 2.17 31.29
C TRP A 175 3.66 3.10 32.15
N SER A 176 3.57 2.96 33.45
CA SER A 176 4.33 3.76 34.43
C SER A 176 5.86 3.70 34.24
N LEU A 177 6.36 2.65 33.54
CA LEU A 177 7.78 2.52 33.18
C LEU A 177 8.27 3.64 32.27
N PHE A 178 7.38 4.21 31.46
CA PHE A 178 7.71 5.26 30.49
C PHE A 178 7.29 6.66 30.96
N ALA A 179 6.65 6.78 32.15
CA ALA A 179 6.36 8.05 32.77
C ALA A 179 7.67 8.79 33.10
N ASP A 180 7.67 10.11 33.05
CA ASP A 180 8.82 10.99 33.24
C ASP A 180 10.02 10.68 32.30
N THR A 181 9.76 10.10 31.12
CA THR A 181 10.78 9.79 30.11
C THR A 181 10.58 10.59 28.82
N ILE A 182 11.50 10.44 27.87
CA ILE A 182 11.40 11.06 26.53
C ILE A 182 10.09 10.73 25.80
N PHE A 183 9.42 9.63 26.16
CA PHE A 183 8.16 9.21 25.55
C PHE A 183 6.94 10.05 25.96
N GLU A 184 7.06 10.84 27.02
CA GLU A 184 6.05 11.83 27.39
C GLU A 184 6.08 13.03 26.42
N THR A 185 7.27 13.46 26.03
CA THR A 185 7.46 14.54 25.03
C THR A 185 7.22 14.06 23.58
N TYR A 186 7.53 12.79 23.31
CA TYR A 186 7.39 12.19 21.98
C TYR A 186 6.55 10.90 22.05
N PRO A 187 5.22 11.00 22.13
CA PRO A 187 4.34 9.85 22.35
C PRO A 187 4.38 8.80 21.23
N TYR A 188 4.76 9.19 20.02
CA TYR A 188 4.84 8.30 18.85
C TYR A 188 6.25 7.80 18.55
N LEU A 189 7.22 8.09 19.45
CA LEU A 189 8.60 7.68 19.26
C LEU A 189 8.78 6.17 19.42
N LEU A 190 8.10 5.52 20.37
CA LEU A 190 8.26 4.09 20.63
C LEU A 190 7.93 3.21 19.41
N PRO A 191 6.78 3.34 18.72
CA PRO A 191 6.51 2.59 17.51
C PRO A 191 7.53 2.90 16.39
N CYS A 192 8.01 4.14 16.27
CA CYS A 192 9.03 4.52 15.30
C CYS A 192 10.41 3.89 15.62
N ILE A 193 10.80 3.82 16.88
CA ILE A 193 12.00 3.08 17.32
C ILE A 193 11.88 1.60 16.98
N LEU A 194 10.73 0.98 17.24
CA LEU A 194 10.51 -0.42 16.86
C LEU A 194 10.68 -0.62 15.34
N ALA A 195 10.10 0.24 14.49
CA ALA A 195 10.29 0.18 13.06
C ALA A 195 11.75 0.32 12.65
N SER A 196 12.50 1.22 13.31
CA SER A 196 13.93 1.42 13.08
C SER A 196 14.76 0.20 13.49
N VAL A 197 14.47 -0.39 14.65
CA VAL A 197 15.12 -1.62 15.13
C VAL A 197 14.85 -2.79 14.19
N LEU A 198 13.61 -2.96 13.73
CA LEU A 198 13.26 -3.98 12.74
C LEU A 198 13.99 -3.76 11.42
N SER A 199 14.15 -2.50 10.98
CA SER A 199 14.93 -2.16 9.78
C SER A 199 16.42 -2.47 9.94
N ILE A 200 17.02 -2.21 11.11
CA ILE A 200 18.40 -2.62 11.45
C ILE A 200 18.51 -4.15 11.44
N PHE A 201 17.55 -4.85 12.02
CA PHE A 201 17.53 -6.31 12.02
C PHE A 201 17.48 -6.86 10.60
N SER A 202 16.62 -6.31 9.74
CA SER A 202 16.54 -6.65 8.31
C SER A 202 17.86 -6.37 7.59
N LEU A 203 18.51 -5.23 7.91
CA LEU A 203 19.82 -4.86 7.35
C LEU A 203 20.89 -5.90 7.70
N LEU A 204 20.95 -6.34 8.95
CA LEU A 204 21.89 -7.36 9.41
C LEU A 204 21.61 -8.71 8.75
N LEU A 205 20.34 -9.11 8.61
CA LEU A 205 19.96 -10.32 7.89
C LEU A 205 20.35 -10.25 6.42
N ALA A 206 20.06 -9.13 5.74
CA ALA A 206 20.42 -8.92 4.34
C ALA A 206 21.94 -8.90 4.16
N PHE A 207 22.67 -8.26 5.08
CA PHE A 207 24.14 -8.23 5.05
C PHE A 207 24.74 -9.63 5.19
N LYS A 208 24.21 -10.48 6.06
CA LYS A 208 24.78 -11.80 6.33
C LYS A 208 24.32 -12.89 5.37
N TYR A 209 23.06 -12.88 4.94
CA TYR A 209 22.44 -14.03 4.29
C TYR A 209 21.89 -13.75 2.88
N LEU A 210 21.80 -12.48 2.44
CA LEU A 210 21.31 -12.17 1.11
C LEU A 210 22.48 -12.12 0.12
N PRO A 211 22.62 -13.11 -0.80
CA PRO A 211 23.62 -13.04 -1.86
C PRO A 211 23.25 -11.97 -2.90
N GLU A 212 24.20 -11.53 -3.69
CA GLU A 212 23.93 -10.69 -4.83
C GLU A 212 23.32 -11.53 -5.98
N SER A 213 22.21 -11.05 -6.57
CA SER A 213 21.54 -11.76 -7.66
C SER A 213 22.11 -11.45 -9.04
N LEU A 214 22.75 -10.28 -9.20
CA LEU A 214 23.34 -9.84 -10.46
C LEU A 214 24.83 -10.11 -10.52
N GLY A 215 25.25 -10.96 -11.49
CA GLY A 215 26.67 -11.14 -11.80
C GLY A 215 27.31 -9.86 -12.37
N PRO A 216 28.65 -9.72 -12.26
CA PRO A 216 29.39 -8.54 -12.75
C PRO A 216 29.12 -8.23 -14.24
N ASP A 217 29.05 -9.27 -15.08
CA ASP A 217 28.84 -9.15 -16.53
C ASP A 217 27.42 -8.67 -16.87
N SER A 218 26.43 -9.05 -16.07
CA SER A 218 25.02 -8.64 -16.24
C SER A 218 24.80 -7.17 -15.88
N ARG A 219 25.64 -6.59 -15.00
CA ARG A 219 25.57 -5.19 -14.60
C ARG A 219 26.04 -4.24 -15.70
N SER A 220 27.06 -4.65 -16.46
CA SER A 220 27.65 -3.82 -17.53
C SER A 220 26.80 -3.74 -18.79
N SER A 221 25.96 -4.77 -19.06
CA SER A 221 25.17 -4.87 -20.30
C SER A 221 23.78 -4.20 -20.21
N ARG A 222 23.25 -3.93 -18.99
CA ARG A 222 21.95 -3.27 -18.84
C ARG A 222 22.08 -1.77 -19.06
N SER A 223 21.52 -1.34 -20.19
CA SER A 223 21.56 0.02 -20.75
C SER A 223 21.24 1.12 -19.76
N THR A 224 21.96 2.23 -19.93
CA THR A 224 21.80 3.55 -19.34
C THR A 224 20.53 4.27 -19.82
N GLN A 225 19.34 3.71 -19.69
CA GLN A 225 18.15 4.52 -19.93
C GLN A 225 18.07 5.63 -18.89
N SER A 226 17.96 6.87 -19.37
CA SER A 226 17.74 8.02 -18.50
C SER A 226 16.43 7.86 -17.76
N TRP A 227 16.39 8.23 -16.45
CA TRP A 227 15.18 8.29 -15.65
C TRP A 227 14.02 8.99 -16.36
N MET A 228 14.29 10.13 -17.03
CA MET A 228 13.28 10.84 -17.83
C MET A 228 12.75 10.01 -18.99
N ALA A 229 13.59 9.21 -19.65
CA ALA A 229 13.16 8.33 -20.73
C ALA A 229 12.23 7.21 -20.18
N THR A 230 12.59 6.62 -19.04
CA THR A 230 11.75 5.62 -18.36
C THR A 230 10.39 6.19 -17.97
N MET A 231 10.35 7.38 -17.36
CA MET A 231 9.10 8.07 -16.99
C MET A 231 8.24 8.39 -18.23
N LYS A 232 8.86 8.89 -19.30
CA LYS A 232 8.15 9.17 -20.56
C LYS A 232 7.61 7.90 -21.20
N GLN A 233 8.36 6.82 -21.19
CA GLN A 233 7.92 5.51 -21.70
C GLN A 233 6.76 4.95 -20.88
N THR A 234 6.86 5.00 -19.54
CA THR A 234 5.78 4.58 -18.65
C THR A 234 4.50 5.38 -18.88
N SER A 235 4.59 6.71 -18.97
CA SER A 235 3.45 7.59 -19.27
C SER A 235 2.83 7.27 -20.64
N SER A 236 3.65 7.04 -21.66
CA SER A 236 3.20 6.63 -22.99
C SER A 236 2.47 5.27 -22.95
N ASN A 237 3.02 4.31 -22.20
CA ASN A 237 2.41 2.99 -22.02
C ASN A 237 1.06 3.09 -21.32
N VAL A 238 0.97 3.86 -20.23
CA VAL A 238 -0.31 4.12 -19.53
C VAL A 238 -1.33 4.70 -20.49
N LYS A 239 -0.98 5.76 -21.23
CA LYS A 239 -1.88 6.41 -22.19
C LYS A 239 -2.34 5.43 -23.27
N ARG A 240 -1.45 4.61 -23.82
CA ARG A 240 -1.78 3.58 -24.82
C ARG A 240 -2.72 2.53 -24.25
N MET A 241 -2.47 2.02 -23.05
CA MET A 241 -3.31 1.01 -22.42
C MET A 241 -4.70 1.55 -22.06
N LEU A 242 -4.79 2.78 -21.54
CA LEU A 242 -6.08 3.44 -21.28
C LEU A 242 -6.94 3.63 -22.53
N GLY A 243 -6.33 3.71 -23.71
CA GLY A 243 -7.03 3.78 -24.99
C GLY A 243 -7.61 2.45 -25.48
N THR A 244 -7.28 1.32 -24.87
CA THR A 244 -7.82 0.00 -25.24
C THR A 244 -9.19 -0.25 -24.61
N LYS A 245 -10.12 -0.91 -25.33
CA LYS A 245 -11.50 -1.09 -24.87
C LYS A 245 -11.57 -1.85 -23.54
N ASN A 246 -11.02 -3.06 -23.46
CA ASN A 246 -11.17 -3.93 -22.30
C ASN A 246 -10.12 -3.62 -21.20
N ILE A 247 -8.83 -3.59 -21.57
CA ILE A 247 -7.73 -3.29 -20.63
C ILE A 247 -7.91 -1.89 -20.07
N GLY A 248 -8.19 -0.88 -20.91
CA GLY A 248 -8.40 0.50 -20.47
C GLY A 248 -9.60 0.64 -19.53
N SER A 249 -10.72 -0.01 -19.81
CA SER A 249 -11.88 -0.02 -18.92
C SER A 249 -11.54 -0.64 -17.57
N LEU A 250 -10.81 -1.77 -17.54
CA LEU A 250 -10.41 -2.42 -16.29
C LEU A 250 -9.37 -1.61 -15.49
N MET A 251 -8.47 -0.92 -16.19
CA MET A 251 -7.54 0.02 -15.56
C MET A 251 -8.27 1.20 -14.90
N TRP A 252 -9.31 1.75 -15.54
CA TRP A 252 -10.16 2.78 -14.94
C TRP A 252 -10.96 2.26 -13.75
N VAL A 253 -11.50 1.04 -13.81
CA VAL A 253 -12.15 0.37 -12.67
C VAL A 253 -11.17 0.28 -11.48
N THR A 254 -9.94 -0.17 -11.73
CA THR A 254 -8.91 -0.28 -10.69
C THR A 254 -8.51 1.10 -10.14
N PHE A 255 -8.41 2.11 -11.00
CA PHE A 255 -8.10 3.47 -10.56
C PHE A 255 -9.19 4.04 -9.65
N LEU A 256 -10.46 3.97 -10.06
CA LEU A 256 -11.59 4.48 -9.27
C LEU A 256 -11.69 3.75 -7.92
N TYR A 257 -11.50 2.43 -7.94
CA TYR A 257 -11.48 1.63 -6.71
C TYR A 257 -10.35 2.07 -5.78
N MET A 258 -9.12 2.14 -6.29
CA MET A 258 -7.95 2.55 -5.52
C MET A 258 -8.07 3.99 -5.02
N PHE A 259 -8.59 4.89 -5.84
CA PHE A 259 -8.77 6.28 -5.47
C PHE A 259 -9.77 6.41 -4.31
N GLY A 260 -10.95 5.77 -4.39
CA GLY A 260 -11.92 5.76 -3.29
C GLY A 260 -11.37 5.11 -2.02
N PHE A 261 -10.63 4.02 -2.16
CA PHE A 261 -10.01 3.32 -1.04
C PHE A 261 -8.95 4.17 -0.33
N THR A 262 -8.14 4.93 -1.09
CA THR A 262 -7.10 5.79 -0.50
C THR A 262 -7.63 7.12 0.01
N VAL A 263 -8.74 7.63 -0.52
CA VAL A 263 -9.52 8.73 0.11
C VAL A 263 -9.96 8.31 1.51
N MET A 264 -10.57 7.11 1.64
CA MET A 264 -10.98 6.58 2.95
C MET A 264 -9.81 6.48 3.93
N HIS A 265 -8.64 6.01 3.49
CA HIS A 265 -7.47 5.88 4.37
C HIS A 265 -7.09 7.21 5.06
N ALA A 266 -7.27 8.35 4.39
CA ALA A 266 -6.97 9.65 4.97
C ALA A 266 -8.04 10.11 5.99
N VAL A 267 -9.31 9.75 5.75
CA VAL A 267 -10.43 10.28 6.55
C VAL A 267 -10.91 9.31 7.63
N PHE A 268 -10.55 8.03 7.54
CA PHE A 268 -11.01 7.01 8.48
C PHE A 268 -10.65 7.33 9.92
N ILE A 269 -9.37 7.63 10.19
CA ILE A 269 -8.90 7.92 11.55
C ILE A 269 -9.37 9.29 11.99
N LEU A 270 -9.45 10.29 11.11
CA LEU A 270 -10.06 11.59 11.41
C LEU A 270 -11.49 11.45 11.94
N PHE A 271 -12.26 10.52 11.35
CA PHE A 271 -13.62 10.23 11.82
C PHE A 271 -13.64 9.42 13.12
N THR A 272 -12.83 8.35 13.20
CA THR A 272 -12.89 7.45 14.36
C THR A 272 -12.37 8.09 15.64
N GLN A 273 -11.39 9.02 15.56
CA GLN A 273 -10.89 9.76 16.72
C GLN A 273 -11.80 10.93 17.13
N MET A 274 -12.59 11.47 16.19
CA MET A 274 -13.47 12.62 16.46
C MET A 274 -14.38 12.34 17.65
N ASP A 275 -14.61 13.38 18.48
CA ASP A 275 -15.40 13.27 19.70
C ASP A 275 -16.83 12.76 19.42
N PRO A 276 -17.35 11.84 20.24
CA PRO A 276 -18.71 11.33 20.11
C PRO A 276 -19.79 12.42 20.10
N SER A 277 -19.58 13.52 20.81
CA SER A 277 -20.50 14.65 20.81
C SER A 277 -20.61 15.35 19.46
N GLN A 278 -19.60 15.19 18.60
CA GLN A 278 -19.54 15.70 17.24
C GLN A 278 -19.93 14.66 16.18
N GLY A 279 -20.30 13.45 16.60
CA GLY A 279 -20.70 12.34 15.74
C GLY A 279 -19.58 11.34 15.40
N GLY A 280 -18.40 11.50 15.97
CA GLY A 280 -17.29 10.55 15.85
C GLY A 280 -17.41 9.37 16.81
N LEU A 281 -16.35 8.56 16.92
CA LEU A 281 -16.33 7.37 17.77
C LEU A 281 -15.46 7.50 19.02
N GLY A 282 -14.62 8.53 19.12
CA GLY A 282 -13.70 8.75 20.24
C GLY A 282 -12.65 7.63 20.40
N PHE A 283 -12.23 6.99 19.30
CA PHE A 283 -11.25 5.92 19.34
C PHE A 283 -9.86 6.44 19.66
N SER A 284 -9.09 5.64 20.38
CA SER A 284 -7.66 5.82 20.58
C SER A 284 -6.84 5.25 19.43
N GLU A 285 -5.54 5.53 19.41
CA GLU A 285 -4.59 4.93 18.46
C GLU A 285 -4.62 3.40 18.52
N ALA A 286 -4.75 2.83 19.75
CA ALA A 286 -4.84 1.38 19.92
C ALA A 286 -6.12 0.80 19.34
N ASP A 287 -7.26 1.46 19.50
CA ASP A 287 -8.52 1.00 18.94
C ASP A 287 -8.43 0.99 17.41
N ASN A 288 -7.88 2.06 16.81
CA ASN A 288 -7.61 2.11 15.38
C ASN A 288 -6.61 1.01 14.96
N GLY A 289 -5.55 0.78 15.71
CA GLY A 289 -4.59 -0.31 15.47
C GLY A 289 -5.27 -1.68 15.45
N ARG A 290 -6.18 -1.95 16.39
CA ARG A 290 -6.96 -3.21 16.47
C ARG A 290 -7.90 -3.38 15.28
N ILE A 291 -8.56 -2.30 14.84
CA ILE A 291 -9.40 -2.31 13.63
C ILE A 291 -8.58 -2.66 12.39
N PHE A 292 -7.42 -2.04 12.20
CA PHE A 292 -6.55 -2.38 11.06
C PHE A 292 -6.00 -3.80 11.14
N ALA A 293 -5.70 -4.32 12.33
CA ALA A 293 -5.32 -5.71 12.52
C ALA A 293 -6.44 -6.67 12.10
N LEU A 294 -7.68 -6.37 12.48
CA LEU A 294 -8.86 -7.13 12.07
C LEU A 294 -9.02 -7.13 10.53
N ILE A 295 -8.91 -5.95 9.90
CA ILE A 295 -8.94 -5.83 8.43
C ILE A 295 -7.85 -6.69 7.79
N GLY A 296 -6.65 -6.68 8.35
CA GLY A 296 -5.53 -7.47 7.86
C GLY A 296 -5.76 -8.98 7.98
N ILE A 297 -6.24 -9.46 9.13
CA ILE A 297 -6.56 -10.88 9.36
C ILE A 297 -7.64 -11.35 8.39
N LEU A 298 -8.73 -10.61 8.26
CA LEU A 298 -9.82 -10.94 7.33
C LEU A 298 -9.33 -10.91 5.86
N GLY A 299 -8.44 -9.99 5.53
CA GLY A 299 -7.79 -9.92 4.23
C GLY A 299 -6.94 -11.16 3.92
N ILE A 300 -6.14 -11.62 4.89
CA ILE A 300 -5.33 -12.85 4.76
C ILE A 300 -6.23 -14.09 4.56
N VAL A 301 -7.27 -14.21 5.37
CA VAL A 301 -8.24 -15.34 5.25
C VAL A 301 -8.93 -15.31 3.88
N THR A 302 -9.34 -14.14 3.42
CA THR A 302 -10.01 -13.98 2.12
C THR A 302 -9.08 -14.33 0.96
N GLN A 303 -7.86 -13.79 0.96
CA GLN A 303 -6.89 -14.01 -0.12
C GLN A 303 -6.29 -15.43 -0.07
N GLY A 304 -6.04 -15.98 1.11
CA GLY A 304 -5.45 -17.31 1.27
C GLY A 304 -6.45 -18.46 1.09
N GLY A 305 -7.72 -18.25 1.49
CA GLY A 305 -8.71 -19.31 1.55
C GLY A 305 -9.87 -19.18 0.55
N LEU A 306 -10.43 -18.00 0.41
CA LEU A 306 -11.69 -17.82 -0.32
C LEU A 306 -11.51 -17.50 -1.82
N ILE A 307 -10.50 -16.72 -2.18
CA ILE A 307 -10.36 -16.20 -3.55
C ILE A 307 -10.18 -17.32 -4.60
N GLY A 308 -9.37 -18.32 -4.31
CA GLY A 308 -9.07 -19.41 -5.27
C GLY A 308 -10.32 -20.23 -5.65
N PRO A 309 -11.04 -20.81 -4.71
CA PRO A 309 -12.29 -21.53 -4.98
C PRO A 309 -13.35 -20.65 -5.66
N LEU A 310 -13.54 -19.43 -5.17
CA LEU A 310 -14.56 -18.51 -5.71
C LEU A 310 -14.24 -18.10 -7.15
N THR A 311 -13.00 -17.76 -7.46
CA THR A 311 -12.60 -17.36 -8.82
C THR A 311 -12.73 -18.51 -9.80
N ARG A 312 -12.41 -19.75 -9.40
CA ARG A 312 -12.61 -20.95 -10.23
C ARG A 312 -14.09 -21.24 -10.51
N LYS A 313 -14.98 -20.97 -9.55
CA LYS A 313 -16.40 -21.25 -9.71
C LYS A 313 -17.18 -20.15 -10.45
N TYR A 314 -16.84 -18.88 -10.21
CA TYR A 314 -17.64 -17.75 -10.68
C TYR A 314 -16.91 -16.82 -11.67
N GLY A 315 -15.62 -17.06 -11.91
CA GLY A 315 -14.78 -16.21 -12.76
C GLY A 315 -14.28 -14.93 -12.08
N SER A 316 -13.18 -14.38 -12.58
CA SER A 316 -12.49 -13.23 -11.96
C SER A 316 -13.30 -11.93 -12.02
N LEU A 317 -14.08 -11.68 -13.09
CA LEU A 317 -14.89 -10.46 -13.21
C LEU A 317 -16.08 -10.43 -12.25
N PHE A 318 -16.74 -11.57 -12.04
CA PHE A 318 -17.82 -11.64 -11.06
C PHE A 318 -17.31 -11.35 -9.65
N ILE A 319 -16.16 -11.96 -9.29
CA ILE A 319 -15.55 -11.77 -7.98
C ILE A 319 -15.05 -10.32 -7.80
N LEU A 320 -14.49 -9.72 -8.84
CA LEU A 320 -14.11 -8.29 -8.86
C LEU A 320 -15.32 -7.40 -8.57
N ARG A 321 -16.46 -7.63 -9.26
CA ARG A 321 -17.71 -6.88 -9.05
C ARG A 321 -18.24 -7.06 -7.63
N LEU A 322 -18.26 -8.29 -7.12
CA LEU A 322 -18.66 -8.59 -5.75
C LEU A 322 -17.76 -7.85 -4.74
N GLY A 323 -16.44 -7.89 -4.93
CA GLY A 323 -15.47 -7.16 -4.10
C GLY A 323 -15.70 -5.66 -4.11
N THR A 324 -16.03 -5.09 -5.29
CA THR A 324 -16.32 -3.66 -5.42
C THR A 324 -17.59 -3.26 -4.65
N ILE A 325 -18.66 -4.06 -4.73
CA ILE A 325 -19.91 -3.80 -4.00
C ILE A 325 -19.67 -3.87 -2.49
N LEU A 326 -19.04 -4.95 -2.01
CA LEU A 326 -18.77 -5.12 -0.58
C LEU A 326 -17.93 -3.97 -0.03
N SER A 327 -16.85 -3.58 -0.73
CA SER A 327 -16.06 -2.41 -0.34
C SER A 327 -16.89 -1.13 -0.35
N GLY A 328 -17.71 -0.92 -1.37
CA GLY A 328 -18.58 0.24 -1.47
C GLY A 328 -19.57 0.37 -0.32
N ILE A 329 -20.21 -0.74 0.07
CA ILE A 329 -21.09 -0.80 1.23
C ILE A 329 -20.32 -0.46 2.51
N GLY A 330 -19.18 -1.13 2.73
CA GLY A 330 -18.36 -0.88 3.92
C GLY A 330 -17.92 0.58 4.02
N LEU A 331 -17.36 1.13 2.93
CA LEU A 331 -16.86 2.52 2.90
C LEU A 331 -17.97 3.56 3.14
N THR A 332 -19.14 3.35 2.59
CA THR A 332 -20.28 4.27 2.75
C THR A 332 -20.86 4.22 4.17
N LEU A 333 -20.83 3.06 4.81
CA LEU A 333 -21.42 2.86 6.14
C LEU A 333 -20.54 3.31 7.30
N ILE A 334 -19.26 3.62 7.08
CA ILE A 334 -18.34 4.06 8.17
C ILE A 334 -18.96 5.18 9.04
N PRO A 335 -19.42 6.30 8.48
CA PRO A 335 -19.88 7.43 9.29
C PRO A 335 -21.24 7.21 9.97
N TYR A 336 -21.92 6.10 9.66
CA TYR A 336 -23.19 5.71 10.29
C TYR A 336 -22.99 4.72 11.45
N SER A 337 -21.76 4.52 11.90
CA SER A 337 -21.44 3.64 13.03
C SER A 337 -22.04 4.19 14.32
N SER A 338 -22.79 3.36 15.05
CA SER A 338 -23.37 3.72 16.34
C SER A 338 -22.39 3.43 17.47
N ILE A 339 -22.33 4.33 18.45
CA ILE A 339 -21.51 4.18 19.66
C ILE A 339 -22.03 3.01 20.53
N ASP A 340 -23.33 2.79 20.60
CA ASP A 340 -23.95 1.74 21.42
C ASP A 340 -23.54 0.34 20.97
N PHE A 341 -23.01 0.00 19.97
CA PHE A 341 -22.50 -1.32 19.56
C PHE A 341 -21.30 -1.14 18.62
N VAL A 342 -20.44 -0.17 18.93
CA VAL A 342 -19.37 0.28 18.04
C VAL A 342 -18.50 -0.86 17.52
N TRP A 343 -18.09 -1.81 18.35
CA TRP A 343 -17.26 -2.94 17.94
C TRP A 343 -18.01 -3.91 17.02
N ALA A 344 -19.31 -4.14 17.22
CA ALA A 344 -20.11 -4.94 16.31
C ALA A 344 -20.29 -4.27 14.97
N TRP A 345 -20.54 -2.96 14.94
CA TRP A 345 -20.58 -2.17 13.72
C TRP A 345 -19.25 -2.17 13.00
N MET A 346 -18.15 -1.92 13.70
CA MET A 346 -16.81 -1.94 13.12
C MET A 346 -16.47 -3.33 12.56
N LEU A 347 -16.84 -4.43 13.22
CA LEU A 347 -16.63 -5.77 12.70
C LEU A 347 -17.34 -6.00 11.35
N VAL A 348 -18.60 -5.58 11.22
CA VAL A 348 -19.37 -5.72 9.98
C VAL A 348 -18.81 -4.82 8.87
N ILE A 349 -18.59 -3.53 9.17
CA ILE A 349 -18.13 -2.54 8.19
C ILE A 349 -16.73 -2.90 7.71
N THR A 350 -15.80 -3.13 8.62
CA THR A 350 -14.42 -3.48 8.28
C THR A 350 -14.31 -4.86 7.67
N GLY A 351 -15.22 -5.78 8.04
CA GLY A 351 -15.41 -7.07 7.39
C GLY A 351 -15.79 -6.90 5.91
N CYS A 352 -16.75 -6.06 5.60
CA CYS A 352 -17.12 -5.74 4.22
C CYS A 352 -15.92 -5.14 3.44
N ILE A 353 -15.19 -4.21 4.06
CA ILE A 353 -14.02 -3.58 3.43
C ILE A 353 -12.90 -4.61 3.19
N ALA A 354 -12.56 -5.40 4.20
CA ALA A 354 -11.46 -6.37 4.14
C ALA A 354 -11.73 -7.49 3.14
N ILE A 355 -12.93 -8.08 3.20
CA ILE A 355 -13.36 -9.13 2.27
C ILE A 355 -13.46 -8.54 0.87
N GLY A 356 -14.09 -7.36 0.72
CA GLY A 356 -14.23 -6.67 -0.56
C GLY A 356 -12.88 -6.39 -1.22
N ASN A 357 -11.92 -5.83 -0.49
CA ASN A 357 -10.57 -5.57 -0.98
C ASN A 357 -9.79 -6.88 -1.27
N GLY A 358 -9.94 -7.88 -0.41
CA GLY A 358 -9.32 -9.20 -0.59
C GLY A 358 -9.83 -9.95 -1.83
N LEU A 359 -11.07 -9.70 -2.25
CA LEU A 359 -11.66 -10.24 -3.48
C LEU A 359 -11.26 -9.39 -4.70
N PHE A 360 -11.27 -8.06 -4.59
CA PHE A 360 -11.04 -7.14 -5.70
C PHE A 360 -9.61 -7.22 -6.25
N GLN A 361 -8.61 -7.07 -5.39
CA GLN A 361 -7.20 -6.94 -5.80
C GLN A 361 -6.68 -8.11 -6.64
N PRO A 362 -6.78 -9.37 -6.18
CA PRO A 362 -6.31 -10.51 -6.97
C PRO A 362 -7.13 -10.72 -8.24
N SER A 363 -8.44 -10.46 -8.17
CA SER A 363 -9.34 -10.61 -9.33
C SER A 363 -9.04 -9.59 -10.42
N SER A 364 -8.73 -8.34 -10.05
CA SER A 364 -8.30 -7.30 -10.99
C SER A 364 -7.01 -7.69 -11.70
N SER A 365 -6.00 -8.14 -10.94
CA SER A 365 -4.72 -8.59 -11.50
C SER A 365 -4.88 -9.81 -12.41
N THR A 366 -5.72 -10.79 -12.03
CA THR A 366 -6.02 -11.96 -12.86
C THR A 366 -6.72 -11.58 -14.15
N ALA A 367 -7.73 -10.72 -14.07
CA ALA A 367 -8.46 -10.26 -15.24
C ALA A 367 -7.55 -9.50 -16.22
N LEU A 368 -6.70 -8.59 -15.72
CA LEU A 368 -5.72 -7.87 -16.57
C LEU A 368 -4.70 -8.81 -17.21
N THR A 369 -4.19 -9.78 -16.46
CA THR A 369 -3.25 -10.79 -17.00
C THR A 369 -3.89 -11.60 -18.12
N THR A 370 -5.14 -12.02 -17.94
CA THR A 370 -5.88 -12.79 -18.95
C THR A 370 -6.11 -11.95 -20.21
N MET A 371 -6.51 -10.69 -20.08
CA MET A 371 -6.72 -9.78 -21.20
C MET A 371 -5.42 -9.45 -21.93
N ALA A 372 -4.33 -9.20 -21.18
CA ALA A 372 -3.02 -8.92 -21.77
C ALA A 372 -2.56 -10.07 -22.67
N ARG A 373 -2.74 -11.31 -22.22
CA ARG A 373 -2.40 -12.52 -23.01
C ARG A 373 -3.28 -12.67 -24.26
N LYS A 374 -4.61 -12.44 -24.10
CA LYS A 374 -5.57 -12.53 -25.22
C LYS A 374 -5.26 -11.53 -26.32
N ASP A 375 -4.96 -10.29 -25.95
CA ASP A 375 -4.72 -9.19 -26.88
C ASP A 375 -3.24 -9.10 -27.30
N ASN A 376 -2.40 -10.12 -26.99
CA ASN A 376 -0.97 -10.19 -27.28
C ASN A 376 -0.16 -8.97 -26.78
N TYR A 377 -0.56 -8.39 -25.65
CA TYR A 377 0.24 -7.37 -24.99
C TYR A 377 1.29 -7.99 -24.07
N GLU A 378 2.44 -7.34 -24.00
CA GLU A 378 3.47 -7.70 -23.04
C GLU A 378 2.96 -7.50 -21.60
N LEU A 379 2.92 -8.59 -20.82
CA LEU A 379 2.38 -8.61 -19.47
C LEU A 379 3.05 -7.57 -18.56
N GLY A 380 4.37 -7.43 -18.65
CA GLY A 380 5.12 -6.44 -17.86
C GLY A 380 4.68 -5.01 -18.13
N THR A 381 4.42 -4.67 -19.41
CA THR A 381 3.94 -3.35 -19.80
C THR A 381 2.54 -3.05 -19.25
N VAL A 382 1.61 -4.01 -19.30
CA VAL A 382 0.24 -3.83 -18.80
C VAL A 382 0.22 -3.72 -17.27
N MET A 383 0.93 -4.62 -16.57
CA MET A 383 1.01 -4.61 -15.11
C MET A 383 1.76 -3.37 -14.57
N GLY A 384 2.80 -2.92 -15.28
CA GLY A 384 3.52 -1.68 -14.96
C GLY A 384 2.65 -0.43 -15.14
N ALA A 385 1.82 -0.39 -16.19
CA ALA A 385 0.87 0.70 -16.41
C ALA A 385 -0.20 0.73 -15.31
N GLN A 386 -0.73 -0.43 -14.91
CA GLN A 386 -1.69 -0.54 -13.80
C GLN A 386 -1.08 -0.06 -12.47
N GLU A 387 0.14 -0.49 -12.14
CA GLU A 387 0.82 -0.10 -10.91
C GLU A 387 1.08 1.42 -10.86
N SER A 388 1.44 2.02 -12.00
CA SER A 388 1.60 3.47 -12.11
C SER A 388 0.29 4.21 -11.86
N LEU A 389 -0.82 3.71 -12.42
CA LEU A 389 -2.13 4.32 -12.20
C LEU A 389 -2.61 4.15 -10.76
N SER A 390 -2.36 2.99 -10.13
CA SER A 390 -2.64 2.76 -8.71
C SER A 390 -1.79 3.65 -7.81
N SER A 391 -0.52 3.90 -8.16
CA SER A 391 0.35 4.83 -7.44
C SER A 391 -0.16 6.26 -7.53
N PHE A 392 -0.66 6.68 -8.70
CA PHE A 392 -1.29 7.98 -8.88
C PHE A 392 -2.55 8.14 -8.01
N ALA A 393 -3.37 7.09 -7.89
CA ALA A 393 -4.49 7.07 -6.96
C ALA A 393 -4.05 7.22 -5.49
N ARG A 394 -2.96 6.55 -5.08
CA ARG A 394 -2.36 6.68 -3.74
C ARG A 394 -1.80 8.07 -3.43
N ILE A 395 -1.44 8.84 -4.46
CA ILE A 395 -1.01 10.23 -4.31
C ILE A 395 -2.22 11.17 -4.18
N LEU A 396 -3.18 11.06 -5.09
CA LEU A 396 -4.33 11.96 -5.13
C LEU A 396 -5.35 11.70 -4.03
N GLY A 397 -5.56 10.43 -3.65
CA GLY A 397 -6.61 10.04 -2.72
C GLY A 397 -6.50 10.73 -1.35
N PRO A 398 -5.37 10.60 -0.65
CA PRO A 398 -5.22 11.24 0.65
C PRO A 398 -5.30 12.77 0.61
N LEU A 399 -4.79 13.42 -0.44
CA LEU A 399 -4.96 14.88 -0.64
C LEU A 399 -6.43 15.26 -0.79
N THR A 400 -7.16 14.51 -1.63
CA THR A 400 -8.59 14.75 -1.85
C THR A 400 -9.37 14.49 -0.57
N GLY A 401 -9.10 13.39 0.13
CA GLY A 401 -9.75 13.03 1.39
C GLY A 401 -9.52 14.09 2.46
N GLY A 402 -8.27 14.47 2.69
CA GLY A 402 -7.91 15.47 3.68
C GLY A 402 -8.49 16.86 3.36
N TYR A 403 -8.48 17.26 2.09
CA TYR A 403 -9.10 18.52 1.65
C TYR A 403 -10.63 18.52 1.86
N VAL A 404 -11.31 17.46 1.38
CA VAL A 404 -12.77 17.33 1.55
C VAL A 404 -13.13 17.32 3.03
N TRP A 405 -12.40 16.57 3.85
CA TRP A 405 -12.60 16.55 5.30
C TRP A 405 -12.52 17.98 5.90
N THR A 406 -11.43 18.68 5.63
CA THR A 406 -11.19 20.02 6.18
C THR A 406 -12.31 21.03 5.83
N ILE A 407 -12.88 20.94 4.62
CA ILE A 407 -13.93 21.88 4.21
C ILE A 407 -15.35 21.44 4.64
N THR A 408 -15.53 20.21 5.13
CA THR A 408 -16.86 19.65 5.44
C THR A 408 -17.05 19.31 6.91
N VAL A 409 -15.98 19.05 7.69
CA VAL A 409 -16.07 18.54 9.08
C VAL A 409 -16.84 19.48 10.00
N GLU A 410 -16.69 20.80 9.86
CA GLU A 410 -17.37 21.79 10.68
C GLU A 410 -18.74 22.23 10.13
N ARG A 411 -19.12 21.72 8.95
CA ARG A 411 -20.40 22.07 8.31
C ARG A 411 -21.53 21.20 8.83
N SER A 412 -22.70 21.78 8.94
CA SER A 412 -23.96 21.08 9.19
C SER A 412 -24.79 20.99 7.91
N GLY A 413 -25.55 19.90 7.75
CA GLY A 413 -26.47 19.69 6.62
C GLY A 413 -25.96 18.69 5.61
N PHE A 414 -26.24 18.88 4.33
CA PHE A 414 -25.97 17.88 3.29
C PHE A 414 -24.46 17.63 3.03
N PHE A 415 -23.62 18.63 3.28
CA PHE A 415 -22.16 18.54 3.09
C PHE A 415 -21.45 18.65 4.44
N ASP A 416 -21.54 17.62 5.24
CA ASP A 416 -20.85 17.44 6.52
C ASP A 416 -19.71 16.40 6.43
N TYR A 417 -19.23 15.87 7.55
CA TYR A 417 -18.18 14.86 7.63
C TYR A 417 -18.52 13.54 6.90
N HIS A 418 -19.80 13.23 6.63
CA HIS A 418 -20.20 12.07 5.84
C HIS A 418 -19.78 12.19 4.36
N THR A 419 -19.59 13.43 3.87
CA THR A 419 -19.35 13.71 2.45
C THR A 419 -18.15 12.95 1.89
N ALA A 420 -17.04 12.87 2.64
CA ALA A 420 -15.84 12.16 2.21
C ALA A 420 -16.12 10.66 1.99
N PHE A 421 -16.93 10.04 2.84
CA PHE A 421 -17.31 8.61 2.74
C PHE A 421 -18.34 8.39 1.64
N HIS A 422 -19.27 9.32 1.42
CA HIS A 422 -20.18 9.27 0.29
C HIS A 422 -19.45 9.36 -1.05
N ILE A 423 -18.40 10.18 -1.15
CA ILE A 423 -17.54 10.24 -2.34
C ILE A 423 -16.90 8.86 -2.57
N CYS A 424 -16.38 8.20 -1.53
CA CYS A 424 -15.85 6.84 -1.66
C CYS A 424 -16.91 5.87 -2.20
N GLY A 425 -18.14 5.91 -1.66
CA GLY A 425 -19.25 5.09 -2.14
C GLY A 425 -19.60 5.35 -3.61
N VAL A 426 -19.69 6.61 -4.01
CA VAL A 426 -19.96 7.00 -5.43
C VAL A 426 -18.85 6.48 -6.35
N LEU A 427 -17.58 6.59 -5.96
CA LEU A 427 -16.47 6.06 -6.74
C LEU A 427 -16.55 4.54 -6.90
N MET A 428 -16.98 3.80 -5.86
CA MET A 428 -17.21 2.35 -5.94
C MET A 428 -18.38 2.00 -6.86
N VAL A 429 -19.47 2.75 -6.83
CA VAL A 429 -20.60 2.59 -7.75
C VAL A 429 -20.16 2.84 -9.19
N LEU A 430 -19.38 3.90 -9.44
CA LEU A 430 -18.84 4.18 -10.77
C LEU A 430 -17.89 3.08 -11.26
N ALA A 431 -17.01 2.57 -10.38
CA ALA A 431 -16.15 1.44 -10.69
C ALA A 431 -16.95 0.18 -11.02
N PHE A 432 -18.00 -0.11 -10.23
CA PHE A 432 -18.90 -1.22 -10.48
C PHE A 432 -19.62 -1.10 -11.83
N MET A 433 -20.22 0.05 -12.12
CA MET A 433 -20.90 0.30 -13.41
C MET A 433 -19.93 0.16 -14.59
N LEU A 434 -18.71 0.72 -14.45
CA LEU A 434 -17.70 0.65 -15.50
C LEU A 434 -17.22 -0.78 -15.74
N SER A 435 -17.25 -1.65 -14.73
CA SER A 435 -16.85 -3.05 -14.86
C SER A 435 -17.73 -3.85 -15.84
N PHE A 436 -18.96 -3.40 -16.12
CA PHE A 436 -19.83 -4.03 -17.12
C PHE A 436 -19.44 -3.72 -18.57
N LYS A 437 -18.60 -2.68 -18.80
CA LYS A 437 -18.04 -2.42 -20.14
C LYS A 437 -16.90 -3.36 -20.49
N VAL A 438 -16.44 -4.15 -19.53
CA VAL A 438 -15.38 -5.14 -19.72
C VAL A 438 -16.00 -6.43 -20.21
N ASP A 439 -15.75 -6.79 -21.47
CA ASP A 439 -16.26 -7.98 -22.13
C ASP A 439 -15.27 -9.14 -22.05
N PHE A 440 -15.71 -10.25 -21.46
CA PHE A 440 -14.95 -11.51 -21.37
C PHE A 440 -15.44 -12.56 -22.39
N GLU A 441 -16.48 -12.24 -23.18
CA GLU A 441 -17.07 -13.19 -24.12
C GLU A 441 -16.01 -13.69 -25.13
N SER A 442 -15.52 -14.83 -24.89
CA SER A 442 -14.93 -15.84 -25.76
C SER A 442 -13.74 -16.64 -25.18
N SER A 443 -13.31 -16.45 -23.93
CA SER A 443 -12.12 -17.12 -23.42
C SER A 443 -12.35 -18.34 -22.51
N GLU A 444 -13.57 -18.58 -22.05
CA GLU A 444 -13.89 -19.77 -21.22
C GLU A 444 -14.32 -21.01 -22.03
N GLN A 445 -14.65 -20.85 -23.32
CA GLN A 445 -15.11 -21.97 -24.16
C GLN A 445 -13.98 -22.75 -24.87
N THR A 446 -12.71 -22.35 -24.74
CA THR A 446 -11.59 -22.99 -25.42
C THR A 446 -10.67 -23.80 -24.50
N SER A 447 -11.04 -24.00 -23.24
CA SER A 447 -10.26 -24.77 -22.26
C SER A 447 -11.08 -25.83 -21.53
N GLN A 448 -12.09 -26.41 -22.21
CA GLN A 448 -12.69 -27.69 -21.84
C GLN A 448 -12.17 -28.81 -22.71
#